data_8ce2e5c9240da7ccd2a6067968406b5f
#
_entry.id   8ce2e5c9240da7ccd2a6067968406b5f
#
_cell.length_a   1.000
_cell.length_b   1.000
_cell.length_c   1.000
_cell.angle_alpha   90.00
_cell.angle_beta   90.00
_cell.angle_gamma   90.00
#
_symmetry.space_group_name_H-M   'P 1'
#
loop_
_entity.id
_entity.type
_entity.pdbx_description
1 polymer ?
#
loop_
_entity_poly.entity_id
_entity_poly.type
_entity_poly.pdbx_seq_one_letter_code
_entity_poly.pdbx_strand_id
1 'polypeptide(L)'
;MAKSSLKNLLTLVNEAKKQSPVAESFLQDYLQSIERTANSNKRKPSAHYKPSSLNCIRNMFYQIVEQEPDSSIKEAPLIGIGESGTDRHEHLQNAVIEMKKNGFACEYLDVAKYVEQKELPGIIVKGKRGIETQLFNETWNISFLCDGIIKYRGELYIIEFKTEVSRKFVTRNDVDEDHKRQAIAYSLSLGLDKIIFVYENRDTCEKK
;
A
#
# COMPACT_ATOMS: atom_id res chain seq x y z
N MET A 1 47.41 -17.00 28.92
CA MET A 1 46.88 -15.63 28.76
C MET A 1 45.63 -15.58 27.89
N ALA A 2 45.41 -16.42 26.86
CA ALA A 2 44.23 -16.36 25.98
C ALA A 2 42.86 -16.70 26.62
N LYS A 3 42.82 -17.61 27.64
CA LYS A 3 41.55 -18.00 28.31
C LYS A 3 40.91 -16.88 29.17
N SER A 4 41.73 -15.99 29.71
CA SER A 4 41.26 -14.82 30.49
C SER A 4 40.58 -13.79 29.60
N SER A 5 41.10 -13.56 28.39
CA SER A 5 40.56 -12.63 27.39
C SER A 5 39.18 -13.06 26.87
N LEU A 6 38.99 -14.35 26.59
CA LEU A 6 37.71 -14.88 26.10
C LEU A 6 36.59 -14.79 27.15
N LYS A 7 36.94 -15.04 28.42
CA LYS A 7 36.00 -14.95 29.55
C LYS A 7 35.54 -13.50 29.76
N ASN A 8 36.47 -12.55 29.67
CA ASN A 8 36.16 -11.13 29.76
C ASN A 8 35.27 -10.67 28.57
N LEU A 9 35.54 -11.16 27.36
CA LEU A 9 34.74 -10.86 26.19
C LEU A 9 33.29 -11.39 26.31
N LEU A 10 33.14 -12.62 26.82
CA LEU A 10 31.81 -13.20 27.07
C LEU A 10 31.04 -12.46 28.17
N THR A 11 31.73 -11.97 29.19
CA THR A 11 31.10 -11.14 30.24
C THR A 11 30.61 -9.82 29.63
N LEU A 12 31.44 -9.12 28.86
CA LEU A 12 31.08 -7.88 28.18
C LEU A 12 29.92 -8.06 27.20
N VAL A 13 29.91 -9.17 26.45
CA VAL A 13 28.80 -9.50 25.55
C VAL A 13 27.50 -9.76 26.33
N ASN A 14 27.57 -10.45 27.46
CA ASN A 14 26.40 -10.70 28.31
C ASN A 14 25.90 -9.45 29.02
N GLU A 15 26.79 -8.55 29.40
CA GLU A 15 26.41 -7.25 29.96
C GLU A 15 25.81 -6.33 28.90
N ALA A 16 26.34 -6.34 27.68
CA ALA A 16 25.78 -5.60 26.54
C ALA A 16 24.40 -6.13 26.07
N LYS A 17 24.10 -7.40 26.37
CA LYS A 17 22.76 -7.98 26.11
C LYS A 17 21.69 -7.55 27.11
N LYS A 18 22.08 -7.02 28.27
CA LYS A 18 21.11 -6.40 29.20
C LYS A 18 20.67 -5.07 28.60
N GLN A 19 19.41 -5.02 28.23
CA GLN A 19 18.81 -3.79 27.70
C GLN A 19 18.97 -2.70 28.78
N SER A 20 19.60 -1.60 28.43
CA SER A 20 19.79 -0.52 29.42
C SER A 20 18.45 0.19 29.66
N PRO A 21 18.18 0.66 30.90
CA PRO A 21 16.97 1.44 31.17
C PRO A 21 16.79 2.66 30.24
N VAL A 22 17.92 3.25 29.82
CA VAL A 22 17.91 4.36 28.83
C VAL A 22 17.44 3.89 27.46
N ALA A 23 17.85 2.70 27.01
CA ALA A 23 17.41 2.16 25.72
C ALA A 23 15.90 1.82 25.72
N GLU A 24 15.40 1.29 26.82
CA GLU A 24 13.97 1.03 27.00
C GLU A 24 13.14 2.32 26.99
N SER A 25 13.61 3.33 27.73
CA SER A 25 12.97 4.65 27.78
C SER A 25 13.01 5.33 26.42
N PHE A 26 14.14 5.30 25.72
CA PHE A 26 14.25 5.83 24.35
C PHE A 26 13.27 5.13 23.38
N LEU A 27 13.18 3.80 23.41
CA LEU A 27 12.27 3.06 22.56
C LEU A 27 10.81 3.45 22.82
N GLN A 28 10.41 3.59 24.07
CA GLN A 28 9.06 4.04 24.42
C GLN A 28 8.77 5.45 23.89
N ASP A 29 9.67 6.39 24.10
CA ASP A 29 9.53 7.76 23.62
C ASP A 29 9.48 7.82 22.09
N TYR A 30 10.31 7.01 21.41
CA TYR A 30 10.34 6.90 19.96
C TYR A 30 9.01 6.38 19.38
N LEU A 31 8.47 5.30 19.94
CA LEU A 31 7.17 4.73 19.52
C LEU A 31 6.03 5.72 19.78
N GLN A 32 6.00 6.36 20.95
CA GLN A 32 5.01 7.40 21.24
C GLN A 32 5.11 8.60 20.30
N SER A 33 6.32 8.98 19.90
CA SER A 33 6.53 10.08 18.95
C SER A 33 5.92 9.75 17.58
N ILE A 34 6.15 8.53 17.07
CA ILE A 34 5.54 8.04 15.82
C ILE A 34 4.00 8.10 15.93
N GLU A 35 3.45 7.56 17.02
CA GLU A 35 2.01 7.52 17.24
C GLU A 35 1.38 8.91 17.34
N ARG A 36 2.00 9.81 18.07
CA ARG A 36 1.54 11.21 18.20
C ARG A 36 1.55 11.92 16.84
N THR A 37 2.62 11.75 16.06
CA THR A 37 2.74 12.35 14.74
C THR A 37 1.64 11.84 13.78
N ALA A 38 1.44 10.53 13.72
CA ALA A 38 0.43 9.93 12.86
C ALA A 38 -1.01 10.27 13.29
N ASN A 39 -1.25 10.36 14.60
CA ASN A 39 -2.57 10.63 15.14
C ASN A 39 -2.91 12.13 15.23
N SER A 40 -1.92 13.03 15.14
CA SER A 40 -2.18 14.47 15.06
C SER A 40 -2.83 14.90 13.73
N ASN A 41 -2.58 14.15 12.66
CA ASN A 41 -3.08 14.39 11.31
C ASN A 41 -4.33 13.55 11.01
N LYS A 42 -5.30 13.53 11.92
CA LYS A 42 -6.56 12.80 11.70
C LYS A 42 -7.26 13.33 10.45
N ARG A 43 -7.42 12.44 9.46
CA ARG A 43 -8.26 12.75 8.30
C ARG A 43 -9.73 12.65 8.72
N LYS A 44 -10.51 13.66 8.38
CA LYS A 44 -11.95 13.57 8.54
C LYS A 44 -12.49 12.43 7.68
N PRO A 45 -13.49 11.69 8.15
CA PRO A 45 -14.23 10.76 7.32
C PRO A 45 -14.68 11.46 6.04
N SER A 46 -14.76 10.74 4.95
CA SER A 46 -15.24 11.27 3.68
C SER A 46 -16.49 10.51 3.26
N ALA A 47 -17.55 11.21 2.85
CA ALA A 47 -18.80 10.62 2.38
C ALA A 47 -18.64 9.91 1.01
N HIS A 48 -17.54 9.19 0.81
CA HIS A 48 -17.24 8.46 -0.41
C HIS A 48 -16.91 7.01 -0.11
N TYR A 49 -17.38 6.11 -0.95
CA TYR A 49 -16.95 4.72 -0.90
C TYR A 49 -15.48 4.58 -1.30
N LYS A 50 -14.83 3.58 -0.76
CA LYS A 50 -13.49 3.15 -1.18
C LYS A 50 -13.58 1.74 -1.72
N PRO A 51 -12.87 1.38 -2.79
CA PRO A 51 -12.89 0.03 -3.34
C PRO A 51 -12.56 -1.05 -2.28
N SER A 52 -11.64 -0.77 -1.37
CA SER A 52 -11.28 -1.67 -0.27
C SER A 52 -12.41 -1.89 0.76
N SER A 53 -13.47 -1.07 0.75
CA SER A 53 -14.62 -1.24 1.65
C SER A 53 -15.78 -2.00 1.02
N LEU A 54 -15.73 -2.31 -0.29
CA LEU A 54 -16.80 -3.01 -1.00
C LEU A 54 -17.05 -4.45 -0.53
N ASN A 55 -16.17 -4.99 0.29
CA ASN A 55 -16.31 -6.29 0.93
C ASN A 55 -17.17 -6.26 2.21
N CYS A 56 -17.53 -5.09 2.74
CA CYS A 56 -18.23 -4.95 4.00
C CYS A 56 -19.29 -3.83 3.94
N ILE A 57 -20.55 -4.22 3.81
CA ILE A 57 -21.71 -3.28 3.75
C ILE A 57 -21.74 -2.36 4.98
N ARG A 58 -21.43 -2.88 6.16
CA ARG A 58 -21.38 -2.08 7.40
C ARG A 58 -20.31 -0.98 7.30
N ASN A 59 -19.13 -1.31 6.78
CA ASN A 59 -18.09 -0.32 6.58
C ASN A 59 -18.51 0.75 5.56
N MET A 60 -19.14 0.34 4.45
CA MET A 60 -19.68 1.25 3.46
C MET A 60 -20.70 2.22 4.06
N PHE A 61 -21.62 1.72 4.90
CA PHE A 61 -22.61 2.55 5.59
C PHE A 61 -21.92 3.62 6.46
N TYR A 62 -20.98 3.23 7.31
CA TYR A 62 -20.28 4.17 8.19
C TYR A 62 -19.43 5.19 7.43
N GLN A 63 -18.89 4.84 6.28
CA GLN A 63 -18.19 5.79 5.41
C GLN A 63 -19.14 6.88 4.90
N ILE A 64 -20.31 6.50 4.43
CA ILE A 64 -21.30 7.45 3.86
C ILE A 64 -21.88 8.38 4.91
N VAL A 65 -22.14 7.88 6.11
CA VAL A 65 -22.64 8.71 7.22
C VAL A 65 -21.52 9.46 7.95
N GLU A 66 -20.30 9.39 7.45
CA GLU A 66 -19.11 10.08 8.01
C GLU A 66 -18.88 9.77 9.51
N GLN A 67 -19.25 8.56 9.95
CA GLN A 67 -19.05 8.14 11.32
C GLN A 67 -17.58 8.00 11.64
N GLU A 68 -17.12 8.65 12.70
CA GLU A 68 -15.75 8.44 13.19
C GLU A 68 -15.56 7.01 13.71
N PRO A 69 -14.41 6.38 13.42
CA PRO A 69 -14.11 5.04 13.97
C PRO A 69 -14.03 5.07 15.50
N ASP A 70 -14.50 4.01 16.14
CA ASP A 70 -14.46 3.84 17.61
C ASP A 70 -13.01 3.91 18.15
N SER A 71 -12.05 3.42 17.39
CA SER A 71 -10.63 3.61 17.67
C SER A 71 -9.94 4.28 16.48
N SER A 72 -9.63 5.55 16.63
CA SER A 72 -8.88 6.33 15.64
C SER A 72 -7.38 6.32 15.92
N ILE A 73 -6.95 5.69 17.02
CA ILE A 73 -5.54 5.64 17.43
C ILE A 73 -4.86 4.52 16.67
N LYS A 74 -3.85 4.88 15.90
CA LYS A 74 -2.98 3.92 15.22
C LYS A 74 -1.76 3.65 16.09
N GLU A 75 -1.48 2.39 16.32
CA GLU A 75 -0.28 1.94 17.00
C GLU A 75 0.94 1.99 16.07
N ALA A 76 2.12 2.25 16.62
CA ALA A 76 3.37 2.40 15.86
C ALA A 76 3.66 1.24 14.89
N PRO A 77 3.44 -0.05 15.22
CA PRO A 77 3.65 -1.15 14.27
C PRO A 77 2.73 -1.07 13.04
N LEU A 78 1.46 -0.70 13.21
CA LEU A 78 0.50 -0.56 12.12
C LEU A 78 0.83 0.62 11.20
N ILE A 79 1.35 1.71 11.80
CA ILE A 79 1.85 2.86 11.05
C ILE A 79 3.00 2.44 10.15
N GLY A 80 4.02 1.78 10.71
CA GLY A 80 5.19 1.31 9.96
C GLY A 80 4.86 0.32 8.84
N ILE A 81 3.89 -0.59 9.07
CA ILE A 81 3.39 -1.49 8.02
C ILE A 81 2.76 -0.71 6.87
N GLY A 82 1.96 0.31 7.18
CA GLY A 82 1.33 1.14 6.15
C GLY A 82 2.32 1.96 5.33
N GLU A 83 3.31 2.57 5.99
CA GLU A 83 4.38 3.34 5.35
C GLU A 83 5.24 2.44 4.45
N SER A 84 5.70 1.31 4.98
CA SER A 84 6.46 0.32 4.21
C SER A 84 5.68 -0.18 2.98
N GLY A 85 4.36 -0.36 3.09
CA GLY A 85 3.52 -0.70 1.95
C GLY A 85 3.55 0.39 0.87
N THR A 86 3.45 1.66 1.26
CA THR A 86 3.48 2.80 0.33
C THR A 86 4.84 2.90 -0.39
N ASP A 87 5.94 2.79 0.33
CA ASP A 87 7.30 2.84 -0.23
C ASP A 87 7.54 1.69 -1.23
N ARG A 88 7.04 0.49 -0.89
CA ARG A 88 7.15 -0.67 -1.79
C ARG A 88 6.32 -0.51 -3.06
N HIS A 89 5.12 0.08 -2.98
CA HIS A 89 4.31 0.38 -4.17
C HIS A 89 5.05 1.30 -5.13
N GLU A 90 5.63 2.39 -4.65
CA GLU A 90 6.42 3.30 -5.49
C GLU A 90 7.60 2.59 -6.17
N HIS A 91 8.30 1.73 -5.43
CA HIS A 91 9.40 0.93 -5.99
C HIS A 91 8.92 -0.02 -7.09
N LEU A 92 7.82 -0.72 -6.89
CA LEU A 92 7.25 -1.67 -7.86
C LEU A 92 6.73 -0.94 -9.12
N GLN A 93 6.09 0.20 -8.96
CA GLN A 93 5.63 1.05 -10.06
C GLN A 93 6.81 1.57 -10.90
N ASN A 94 7.89 2.04 -10.25
CA ASN A 94 9.10 2.46 -10.93
C ASN A 94 9.73 1.32 -11.74
N ALA A 95 9.75 0.09 -11.21
CA ALA A 95 10.25 -1.07 -11.94
C ALA A 95 9.46 -1.34 -13.23
N VAL A 96 8.15 -1.13 -13.22
CA VAL A 96 7.30 -1.26 -14.43
C VAL A 96 7.59 -0.14 -15.43
N ILE A 97 7.78 1.10 -14.96
CA ILE A 97 8.15 2.23 -15.82
C ILE A 97 9.47 1.96 -16.56
N GLU A 98 10.44 1.34 -15.89
CA GLU A 98 11.74 1.00 -16.48
C GLU A 98 11.65 -0.15 -17.50
N MET A 99 10.59 -0.97 -17.51
CA MET A 99 10.49 -2.10 -18.45
C MET A 99 10.64 -1.67 -19.92
N LYS A 100 10.03 -0.55 -20.31
CA LYS A 100 10.14 -0.02 -21.67
C LYS A 100 11.59 0.34 -22.02
N LYS A 101 12.31 0.99 -21.12
CA LYS A 101 13.72 1.36 -21.30
C LYS A 101 14.62 0.13 -21.40
N ASN A 102 14.24 -0.95 -20.70
CA ASN A 102 14.94 -2.23 -20.74
C ASN A 102 14.56 -3.11 -21.95
N GLY A 103 13.81 -2.58 -22.94
CA GLY A 103 13.48 -3.25 -24.19
C GLY A 103 12.27 -4.19 -24.13
N PHE A 104 11.49 -4.16 -23.04
CA PHE A 104 10.27 -4.96 -22.96
C PHE A 104 9.09 -4.24 -23.58
N ALA A 105 8.16 -5.00 -24.15
CA ALA A 105 6.90 -4.49 -24.76
C ALA A 105 5.90 -4.12 -23.67
N CYS A 106 6.30 -3.24 -22.76
CA CYS A 106 5.50 -2.72 -21.64
C CYS A 106 5.67 -1.21 -21.56
N GLU A 107 4.58 -0.47 -21.59
CA GLU A 107 4.57 0.98 -21.47
C GLU A 107 3.63 1.39 -20.34
N TYR A 108 4.17 2.11 -19.35
CA TYR A 108 3.37 2.72 -18.29
C TYR A 108 2.67 3.97 -18.84
N LEU A 109 1.36 4.08 -18.63
CA LEU A 109 0.56 5.22 -19.07
C LEU A 109 0.20 6.10 -17.87
N ASP A 110 0.30 7.41 -18.06
CA ASP A 110 -0.20 8.37 -17.08
C ASP A 110 -1.73 8.25 -16.98
N VAL A 111 -2.21 7.84 -15.81
CA VAL A 111 -3.64 7.57 -15.60
C VAL A 111 -4.49 8.83 -15.77
N ALA A 112 -3.98 10.01 -15.35
CA ALA A 112 -4.71 11.26 -15.51
C ALA A 112 -4.89 11.60 -17.00
N LYS A 113 -3.82 11.46 -17.81
CA LYS A 113 -3.90 11.66 -19.25
C LYS A 113 -4.79 10.62 -19.93
N TYR A 114 -4.77 9.38 -19.46
CA TYR A 114 -5.66 8.34 -19.99
C TYR A 114 -7.14 8.70 -19.78
N VAL A 115 -7.52 9.15 -18.56
CA VAL A 115 -8.88 9.57 -18.24
C VAL A 115 -9.31 10.75 -19.12
N GLU A 116 -8.44 11.75 -19.29
CA GLU A 116 -8.68 12.91 -20.13
C GLU A 116 -8.84 12.53 -21.60
N GLN A 117 -7.94 11.74 -22.16
CA GLN A 117 -7.98 11.31 -23.56
C GLN A 117 -9.17 10.42 -23.90
N LYS A 118 -9.66 9.64 -22.94
CA LYS A 118 -10.81 8.75 -23.09
C LYS A 118 -12.14 9.44 -22.79
N GLU A 119 -12.09 10.69 -22.29
CA GLU A 119 -13.28 11.45 -21.93
C GLU A 119 -14.24 10.64 -21.05
N LEU A 120 -13.68 9.93 -20.03
CA LEU A 120 -14.46 9.01 -19.22
C LEU A 120 -15.53 9.75 -18.42
N PRO A 121 -16.83 9.47 -18.65
CA PRO A 121 -17.90 10.23 -18.03
C PRO A 121 -17.94 10.01 -16.51
N GLY A 122 -18.06 11.13 -15.77
CA GLY A 122 -18.16 11.10 -14.31
C GLY A 122 -16.88 10.68 -13.57
N ILE A 123 -15.73 10.62 -14.28
CA ILE A 123 -14.44 10.35 -13.65
C ILE A 123 -13.66 11.65 -13.51
N ILE A 124 -13.36 12.01 -12.26
CA ILE A 124 -12.61 13.21 -11.91
C ILE A 124 -11.23 12.83 -11.38
N VAL A 125 -10.20 13.44 -11.95
CA VAL A 125 -8.84 13.38 -11.43
C VAL A 125 -8.73 14.37 -10.27
N LYS A 126 -8.57 13.86 -9.04
CA LYS A 126 -8.45 14.70 -7.82
C LYS A 126 -7.00 15.12 -7.55
N GLY A 127 -6.01 14.40 -8.05
CA GLY A 127 -4.61 14.68 -7.85
C GLY A 127 -3.72 13.46 -8.02
N LYS A 128 -2.46 13.61 -7.63
CA LYS A 128 -1.47 12.53 -7.61
C LYS A 128 -0.89 12.38 -6.20
N ARG A 129 -0.54 11.14 -5.86
CA ARG A 129 0.23 10.79 -4.68
C ARG A 129 1.44 9.97 -5.15
N GLY A 130 2.58 10.64 -5.32
CA GLY A 130 3.70 10.01 -6.00
C GLY A 130 3.32 9.64 -7.45
N ILE A 131 3.44 8.36 -7.80
CA ILE A 131 3.09 7.83 -9.12
C ILE A 131 1.58 7.54 -9.21
N GLU A 132 0.93 7.22 -8.09
CA GLU A 132 -0.50 6.90 -8.02
C GLU A 132 -1.37 8.10 -8.39
N THR A 133 -2.45 7.84 -9.11
CA THR A 133 -3.44 8.86 -9.46
C THR A 133 -4.70 8.70 -8.62
N GLN A 134 -5.08 9.76 -7.90
CA GLN A 134 -6.32 9.79 -7.16
C GLN A 134 -7.48 10.14 -8.08
N LEU A 135 -8.45 9.24 -8.15
CA LEU A 135 -9.65 9.35 -8.98
C LEU A 135 -10.91 9.36 -8.11
N PHE A 136 -11.93 10.01 -8.64
CA PHE A 136 -13.27 9.99 -8.08
C PHE A 136 -14.28 9.69 -9.17
N ASN A 137 -15.08 8.64 -8.96
CA ASN A 137 -16.19 8.30 -9.81
C ASN A 137 -17.48 8.89 -9.21
N GLU A 138 -18.03 9.93 -9.85
CA GLU A 138 -19.23 10.63 -9.40
C GLU A 138 -20.48 9.75 -9.47
N THR A 139 -20.57 8.91 -10.48
CA THR A 139 -21.74 8.06 -10.71
C THR A 139 -21.99 7.10 -9.55
N TRP A 140 -20.92 6.59 -8.98
CA TRP A 140 -20.99 5.59 -7.89
C TRP A 140 -20.47 6.11 -6.56
N ASN A 141 -20.10 7.38 -6.48
CA ASN A 141 -19.54 8.00 -5.30
C ASN A 141 -18.33 7.22 -4.75
N ILE A 142 -17.43 6.77 -5.63
CA ILE A 142 -16.24 5.99 -5.26
C ILE A 142 -14.98 6.82 -5.44
N SER A 143 -14.15 6.92 -4.39
CA SER A 143 -12.83 7.55 -4.45
C SER A 143 -11.74 6.49 -4.29
N PHE A 144 -10.75 6.48 -5.18
CA PHE A 144 -9.67 5.50 -5.16
C PHE A 144 -8.35 6.06 -5.67
N LEU A 145 -7.27 5.37 -5.32
CA LEU A 145 -5.94 5.54 -5.89
C LEU A 145 -5.73 4.40 -6.88
N CYS A 146 -5.29 4.73 -8.07
CA CYS A 146 -4.94 3.76 -9.11
C CYS A 146 -3.42 3.63 -9.20
N ASP A 147 -2.89 2.43 -9.01
CA ASP A 147 -1.47 2.15 -9.08
C ASP A 147 -0.92 2.39 -10.48
N GLY A 148 -1.70 2.11 -11.53
CA GLY A 148 -1.31 2.43 -12.88
C GLY A 148 -2.13 1.77 -13.98
N ILE A 149 -1.91 2.24 -15.20
CA ILE A 149 -2.36 1.61 -16.44
C ILE A 149 -1.12 1.28 -17.25
N ILE A 150 -1.06 0.10 -17.82
CA ILE A 150 0.02 -0.31 -18.71
C ILE A 150 -0.50 -0.77 -20.05
N LYS A 151 0.29 -0.53 -21.10
CA LYS A 151 0.14 -1.20 -22.38
C LYS A 151 1.18 -2.30 -22.47
N TYR A 152 0.72 -3.54 -22.38
CA TYR A 152 1.61 -4.70 -22.42
C TYR A 152 1.30 -5.57 -23.65
N ARG A 153 2.30 -5.77 -24.50
CA ARG A 153 2.15 -6.51 -25.78
C ARG A 153 0.97 -6.06 -26.63
N GLY A 154 0.71 -4.74 -26.64
CA GLY A 154 -0.34 -4.12 -27.44
C GLY A 154 -1.71 -3.98 -26.75
N GLU A 155 -1.95 -4.64 -25.63
CA GLU A 155 -3.19 -4.59 -24.88
C GLU A 155 -3.07 -3.71 -23.63
N LEU A 156 -4.21 -3.14 -23.20
CA LEU A 156 -4.27 -2.29 -22.00
C LEU A 156 -4.68 -3.11 -20.77
N TYR A 157 -4.01 -2.85 -19.67
CA TYR A 157 -4.26 -3.45 -18.36
C TYR A 157 -4.22 -2.38 -17.27
N ILE A 158 -5.09 -2.51 -16.28
CA ILE A 158 -4.86 -1.91 -14.97
C ILE A 158 -3.80 -2.76 -14.28
N ILE A 159 -2.83 -2.14 -13.62
CA ILE A 159 -1.87 -2.85 -12.77
C ILE A 159 -2.15 -2.51 -11.32
N GLU A 160 -2.11 -3.52 -10.46
CA GLU A 160 -2.36 -3.40 -9.03
C GLU A 160 -1.30 -4.16 -8.26
N PHE A 161 -0.63 -3.50 -7.33
CA PHE A 161 0.41 -4.08 -6.50
C PHE A 161 -0.12 -4.43 -5.11
N LYS A 162 0.28 -5.57 -4.60
CA LYS A 162 -0.05 -6.02 -3.24
C LYS A 162 1.18 -6.57 -2.56
N THR A 163 1.41 -6.16 -1.32
CA THR A 163 2.49 -6.73 -0.50
C THR A 163 1.92 -7.62 0.60
N GLU A 164 2.52 -8.78 0.80
CA GLU A 164 2.06 -9.79 1.75
C GLU A 164 3.19 -10.35 2.60
N VAL A 165 2.84 -10.82 3.78
CA VAL A 165 3.76 -11.62 4.61
C VAL A 165 4.00 -13.00 3.98
N SER A 166 5.18 -13.58 4.22
CA SER A 166 5.58 -14.87 3.64
C SER A 166 4.52 -15.97 3.80
N ARG A 167 3.91 -16.07 4.98
CA ARG A 167 2.87 -17.08 5.23
C ARG A 167 1.70 -17.01 4.24
N LYS A 168 1.22 -15.81 3.92
CA LYS A 168 0.11 -15.59 2.99
C LYS A 168 0.59 -15.77 1.54
N PHE A 169 1.76 -15.24 1.22
CA PHE A 169 2.35 -15.29 -0.10
C PHE A 169 2.60 -16.74 -0.59
N VAL A 170 3.18 -17.59 0.25
CA VAL A 170 3.49 -18.98 -0.11
C VAL A 170 2.22 -19.76 -0.48
N THR A 171 1.14 -19.57 0.27
CA THR A 171 -0.13 -20.27 0.06
C THR A 171 -1.00 -19.65 -1.04
N ARG A 172 -0.60 -18.54 -1.62
CA ARG A 172 -1.37 -17.84 -2.66
C ARG A 172 -1.31 -18.59 -4.00
N ASN A 173 -2.45 -19.05 -4.45
CA ASN A 173 -2.63 -19.70 -5.76
C ASN A 173 -3.49 -18.88 -6.72
N ASP A 174 -4.23 -17.88 -6.22
CA ASP A 174 -5.10 -17.01 -7.00
C ASP A 174 -5.20 -15.62 -6.35
N VAL A 175 -5.79 -14.67 -7.07
CA VAL A 175 -6.10 -13.34 -6.55
C VAL A 175 -7.11 -13.45 -5.41
N ASP A 176 -6.86 -12.70 -4.35
CA ASP A 176 -7.76 -12.60 -3.20
C ASP A 176 -9.14 -12.03 -3.63
N GLU A 177 -10.22 -12.59 -3.12
CA GLU A 177 -11.57 -12.16 -3.47
C GLU A 177 -11.84 -10.69 -3.13
N ASP A 178 -11.27 -10.18 -2.04
CA ASP A 178 -11.39 -8.77 -1.69
C ASP A 178 -10.64 -7.87 -2.68
N HIS A 179 -9.51 -8.33 -3.19
CA HIS A 179 -8.77 -7.62 -4.23
C HIS A 179 -9.50 -7.67 -5.57
N LYS A 180 -10.15 -8.79 -5.91
CA LYS A 180 -11.02 -8.88 -7.11
C LYS A 180 -12.17 -7.86 -7.03
N ARG A 181 -12.85 -7.75 -5.87
CA ARG A 181 -13.91 -6.76 -5.66
C ARG A 181 -13.41 -5.33 -5.80
N GLN A 182 -12.23 -5.04 -5.22
CA GLN A 182 -11.58 -3.75 -5.37
C GLN A 182 -11.30 -3.44 -6.85
N ALA A 183 -10.80 -4.41 -7.58
CA ALA A 183 -10.46 -4.29 -8.99
C ALA A 183 -11.68 -4.05 -9.89
N ILE A 184 -12.84 -4.60 -9.56
CA ILE A 184 -14.10 -4.32 -10.28
C ILE A 184 -14.41 -2.82 -10.28
N ALA A 185 -14.23 -2.14 -9.16
CA ALA A 185 -14.45 -0.69 -9.10
C ALA A 185 -13.51 0.09 -10.02
N TYR A 186 -12.25 -0.35 -10.13
CA TYR A 186 -11.29 0.26 -11.05
C TYR A 186 -11.66 -0.03 -12.51
N SER A 187 -11.95 -1.28 -12.81
CA SER A 187 -12.35 -1.73 -14.14
C SER A 187 -13.54 -0.93 -14.68
N LEU A 188 -14.60 -0.86 -13.90
CA LEU A 188 -15.81 -0.12 -14.24
C LEU A 188 -15.56 1.39 -14.37
N SER A 189 -14.70 1.98 -13.51
CA SER A 189 -14.40 3.41 -13.57
C SER A 189 -13.51 3.80 -14.75
N LEU A 190 -12.58 2.92 -15.13
CA LEU A 190 -11.60 3.20 -16.18
C LEU A 190 -11.98 2.62 -17.54
N GLY A 191 -13.06 1.84 -17.63
CA GLY A 191 -13.48 1.19 -18.86
C GLY A 191 -12.47 0.14 -19.36
N LEU A 192 -11.74 -0.50 -18.44
CA LEU A 192 -10.75 -1.54 -18.73
C LEU A 192 -11.14 -2.84 -18.04
N ASP A 193 -11.24 -3.92 -18.78
CA ASP A 193 -11.66 -5.24 -18.29
C ASP A 193 -10.51 -6.17 -17.86
N LYS A 194 -9.26 -5.76 -18.14
CA LYS A 194 -8.09 -6.57 -17.88
C LYS A 194 -7.24 -5.95 -16.76
N ILE A 195 -6.93 -6.77 -15.77
CA ILE A 195 -6.15 -6.35 -14.58
C ILE A 195 -5.03 -7.34 -14.35
N ILE A 196 -3.83 -6.81 -14.10
CA ILE A 196 -2.68 -7.58 -13.66
C ILE A 196 -2.45 -7.27 -12.18
N PHE A 197 -2.52 -8.31 -11.34
CA PHE A 197 -2.09 -8.22 -9.95
C PHE A 197 -0.65 -8.68 -9.82
N VAL A 198 0.15 -7.91 -9.13
CA VAL A 198 1.51 -8.28 -8.76
C VAL A 198 1.59 -8.36 -7.24
N TYR A 199 1.74 -9.57 -6.73
CA TYR A 199 1.95 -9.80 -5.31
C TYR A 199 3.43 -9.86 -5.00
N GLU A 200 3.85 -9.17 -3.97
CA GLU A 200 5.21 -9.24 -3.46
C GLU A 200 5.23 -9.77 -2.02
N ASN A 201 6.10 -10.73 -1.79
CA ASN A 201 6.45 -11.18 -0.44
C ASN A 201 7.32 -10.09 0.23
N ARG A 202 6.84 -9.53 1.35
CA ARG A 202 7.55 -8.48 2.09
C ARG A 202 8.90 -8.91 2.65
N ASP A 203 9.04 -10.22 2.96
CA ASP A 203 10.22 -10.73 3.64
C ASP A 203 11.32 -11.13 2.67
N THR A 204 10.97 -11.60 1.46
CA THR A 204 11.92 -12.14 0.46
C THR A 204 11.99 -11.32 -0.82
N CYS A 205 11.05 -10.38 -1.03
CA CYS A 205 10.88 -9.62 -2.27
C CYS A 205 10.57 -10.49 -3.51
N GLU A 206 10.18 -11.75 -3.34
CA GLU A 206 9.67 -12.59 -4.42
C GLU A 206 8.32 -12.09 -4.93
N LYS A 207 8.02 -12.34 -6.21
CA LYS A 207 6.79 -11.87 -6.86
C LYS A 207 6.01 -13.02 -7.49
N LYS A 208 4.69 -12.87 -7.47
CA LYS A 208 3.73 -13.74 -8.19
C LYS A 208 2.77 -12.88 -9.01
#